data_24237b559cbf493abb738a5db5c3a133
#
_entry.id   24237b559cbf493abb738a5db5c3a133
#
_cell.length_a   1.000
_cell.length_b   1.000
_cell.length_c   1.000
_cell.angle_alpha   90.00
_cell.angle_beta   90.00
_cell.angle_gamma   90.00
#
_symmetry.space_group_name_H-M   'P 1'
#
loop_
_entity.id
_entity.type
_entity.pdbx_description
1 polymer ?
#
loop_
_entity_poly.entity_id
_entity_poly.type
_entity_poly.pdbx_seq_one_letter_code
_entity_poly.pdbx_strand_id
1 'polypeptide(L)'
;PYAHVAAPLRRLGDRYATEMALAAYEHRPVPAWVLDQLDDLPQILNDANRRAASVDRAVIDLLEAAELASQIGAEFSAVVLSHGRDGLRVQVTDPPVIADAIGEANDGDTVRVRLSDADPMKRLTRFKVVPQPAD
;
A
#
# COMPACT_ATOMS: atom_id res chain seq x y z
N PRO A 1 -9.04 -13.77 -22.09
CA PRO A 1 -8.39 -14.04 -20.82
C PRO A 1 -6.87 -14.02 -20.98
N TYR A 2 -6.15 -13.49 -20.00
CA TYR A 2 -4.70 -13.44 -19.99
C TYR A 2 -4.16 -14.04 -18.69
N ALA A 3 -3.16 -14.91 -18.79
CA ALA A 3 -2.47 -15.47 -17.63
C ALA A 3 -0.96 -15.30 -17.76
N HIS A 4 -0.31 -14.95 -16.67
CA HIS A 4 1.15 -14.94 -16.60
C HIS A 4 1.68 -16.38 -16.52
N VAL A 5 2.75 -16.65 -17.25
CA VAL A 5 3.43 -17.97 -17.24
C VAL A 5 4.96 -17.86 -17.17
N ALA A 6 5.47 -16.63 -17.07
CA ALA A 6 6.89 -16.33 -17.33
C ALA A 6 7.83 -16.61 -16.14
N ALA A 7 7.33 -16.83 -14.93
CA ALA A 7 8.16 -16.94 -13.74
C ALA A 7 7.67 -17.99 -12.72
N PRO A 8 7.51 -19.27 -13.10
CA PRO A 8 6.90 -20.30 -12.25
C PRO A 8 7.70 -20.64 -10.99
N LEU A 9 8.98 -20.28 -10.94
CA LEU A 9 9.81 -20.50 -9.75
C LEU A 9 9.52 -19.50 -8.60
N ARG A 10 9.07 -18.30 -8.92
CA ARG A 10 8.83 -17.25 -7.92
C ARG A 10 7.37 -16.77 -7.85
N ARG A 11 6.54 -17.13 -8.81
CA ARG A 11 5.12 -16.83 -8.84
C ARG A 11 4.31 -18.11 -8.92
N LEU A 12 3.64 -18.44 -7.83
CA LEU A 12 2.88 -19.69 -7.71
C LEU A 12 1.80 -19.79 -8.80
N GLY A 13 1.07 -18.71 -9.09
CA GLY A 13 0.06 -18.69 -10.14
C GLY A 13 0.58 -19.08 -11.53
N ASP A 14 1.80 -18.66 -11.87
CA ASP A 14 2.45 -19.00 -13.14
C ASP A 14 2.70 -20.52 -13.27
N ARG A 15 3.02 -21.19 -12.15
CA ARG A 15 3.20 -22.64 -12.11
C ARG A 15 1.89 -23.38 -12.42
N TYR A 16 0.79 -22.97 -11.81
CA TYR A 16 -0.54 -23.53 -12.08
C TYR A 16 -0.95 -23.30 -13.54
N ALA A 17 -0.80 -22.07 -14.04
CA ALA A 17 -1.12 -21.72 -15.42
C ALA A 17 -0.28 -22.53 -16.42
N THR A 18 1.02 -22.73 -16.14
CA THR A 18 1.91 -23.54 -16.98
C THR A 18 1.49 -25.00 -17.03
N GLU A 19 1.16 -25.63 -15.89
CA GLU A 19 0.70 -27.01 -15.82
C GLU A 19 -0.62 -27.22 -16.57
N MET A 20 -1.56 -26.29 -16.44
CA MET A 20 -2.83 -26.34 -17.17
C MET A 20 -2.62 -26.20 -18.68
N ALA A 21 -1.77 -25.27 -19.10
CA ALA A 21 -1.44 -25.09 -20.52
C ALA A 21 -0.74 -26.32 -21.12
N LEU A 22 0.20 -26.93 -20.38
CA LEU A 22 0.91 -28.13 -20.78
C LEU A 22 -0.05 -29.34 -20.90
N ALA A 23 -0.94 -29.53 -19.92
CA ALA A 23 -1.95 -30.56 -19.95
C ALA A 23 -2.87 -30.42 -21.18
N ALA A 24 -3.29 -29.19 -21.50
CA ALA A 24 -4.10 -28.92 -22.68
C ALA A 24 -3.33 -29.20 -23.99
N TYR A 25 -2.06 -28.79 -24.07
CA TYR A 25 -1.22 -29.02 -25.24
C TYR A 25 -0.96 -30.52 -25.48
N GLU A 26 -0.71 -31.29 -24.43
CA GLU A 26 -0.45 -32.73 -24.49
C GLU A 26 -1.73 -33.59 -24.55
N HIS A 27 -2.91 -32.97 -24.58
CA HIS A 27 -4.22 -33.62 -24.54
C HIS A 27 -4.36 -34.65 -23.38
N ARG A 28 -3.74 -34.32 -22.22
CA ARG A 28 -3.84 -35.13 -20.99
C ARG A 28 -4.69 -34.44 -19.94
N PRO A 29 -5.23 -35.18 -18.97
CA PRO A 29 -5.94 -34.57 -17.85
C PRO A 29 -5.02 -33.63 -17.04
N VAL A 30 -5.59 -32.55 -16.52
CA VAL A 30 -4.89 -31.68 -15.59
C VAL A 30 -4.56 -32.46 -14.33
N PRO A 31 -3.34 -32.35 -13.78
CA PRO A 31 -2.94 -33.06 -12.56
C PRO A 31 -3.87 -32.74 -11.38
N ALA A 32 -4.19 -33.74 -10.57
CA ALA A 32 -5.11 -33.61 -9.44
C ALA A 32 -4.68 -32.49 -8.47
N TRP A 33 -3.39 -32.38 -8.17
CA TRP A 33 -2.86 -31.33 -7.27
C TRP A 33 -3.15 -29.90 -7.75
N VAL A 34 -3.32 -29.70 -9.07
CA VAL A 34 -3.70 -28.39 -9.63
C VAL A 34 -5.18 -28.15 -9.36
N LEU A 35 -6.03 -29.13 -9.67
CA LEU A 35 -7.48 -29.01 -9.52
C LEU A 35 -7.89 -28.86 -8.05
N ASP A 36 -7.28 -29.64 -7.17
CA ASP A 36 -7.60 -29.67 -5.73
C ASP A 36 -7.32 -28.34 -5.02
N GLN A 37 -6.41 -27.52 -5.56
CA GLN A 37 -6.00 -26.26 -4.95
C GLN A 37 -6.47 -25.02 -5.74
N LEU A 38 -7.14 -25.20 -6.86
CA LEU A 38 -7.46 -24.11 -7.78
C LEU A 38 -8.40 -23.08 -7.15
N ASP A 39 -9.37 -23.54 -6.35
CA ASP A 39 -10.36 -22.67 -5.69
C ASP A 39 -9.73 -21.82 -4.58
N ASP A 40 -8.71 -22.34 -3.89
CA ASP A 40 -8.01 -21.64 -2.81
C ASP A 40 -6.89 -20.73 -3.33
N LEU A 41 -6.41 -20.96 -4.53
CA LEU A 41 -5.26 -20.27 -5.12
C LEU A 41 -5.40 -18.74 -5.11
N PRO A 42 -6.55 -18.14 -5.48
CA PRO A 42 -6.73 -16.68 -5.44
C PRO A 42 -6.53 -16.11 -4.03
N GLN A 43 -7.03 -16.79 -3.00
CA GLN A 43 -6.88 -16.37 -1.61
C GLN A 43 -5.41 -16.44 -1.17
N ILE A 44 -4.72 -17.54 -1.46
CA ILE A 44 -3.30 -17.74 -1.15
C ILE A 44 -2.45 -16.64 -1.78
N LEU A 45 -2.69 -16.32 -3.05
CA LEU A 45 -1.98 -15.26 -3.77
C LEU A 45 -2.24 -13.88 -3.19
N ASN A 46 -3.51 -13.58 -2.86
CA ASN A 46 -3.88 -12.30 -2.27
C ASN A 46 -3.25 -12.12 -0.88
N ASP A 47 -3.22 -13.16 -0.05
CA ASP A 47 -2.63 -13.10 1.27
C ASP A 47 -1.10 -12.95 1.21
N ALA A 48 -0.45 -13.59 0.24
CA ALA A 48 0.97 -13.41 -0.02
C ALA A 48 1.28 -11.97 -0.46
N ASN A 49 0.49 -11.42 -1.38
CA ASN A 49 0.64 -10.04 -1.86
C ASN A 49 0.40 -9.02 -0.74
N ARG A 50 -0.61 -9.22 0.11
CA ARG A 50 -0.87 -8.35 1.28
C ARG A 50 0.31 -8.36 2.25
N ARG A 51 0.90 -9.53 2.52
CA ARG A 51 2.09 -9.64 3.39
C ARG A 51 3.29 -8.90 2.79
N ALA A 52 3.56 -9.07 1.50
CA ALA A 52 4.64 -8.36 0.83
C ALA A 52 4.42 -6.84 0.90
N ALA A 53 3.23 -6.36 0.52
CA ALA A 53 2.88 -4.94 0.58
C ALA A 53 2.96 -4.36 2.01
N SER A 54 2.65 -5.16 3.04
CA SER A 54 2.76 -4.71 4.43
C SER A 54 4.21 -4.50 4.88
N VAL A 55 5.14 -5.32 4.37
CA VAL A 55 6.58 -5.16 4.63
C VAL A 55 7.10 -3.91 3.93
N ASP A 56 6.79 -3.75 2.64
CA ASP A 56 7.19 -2.57 1.86
C ASP A 56 6.68 -1.29 2.53
N ARG A 57 5.40 -1.28 2.92
CA ARG A 57 4.81 -0.13 3.62
C ARG A 57 5.49 0.15 4.95
N ALA A 58 5.81 -0.88 5.73
CA ALA A 58 6.49 -0.71 7.02
C ALA A 58 7.89 -0.10 6.89
N VAL A 59 8.60 -0.38 5.79
CA VAL A 59 9.90 0.23 5.51
C VAL A 59 9.72 1.70 5.14
N ILE A 60 8.74 2.02 4.29
CA ILE A 60 8.42 3.40 3.91
C ILE A 60 8.03 4.20 5.15
N ASP A 61 7.10 3.71 5.97
CA ASP A 61 6.64 4.39 7.19
C ASP A 61 7.78 4.66 8.18
N LEU A 62 8.73 3.72 8.28
CA LEU A 62 9.94 3.90 9.10
C LEU A 62 10.81 5.06 8.57
N LEU A 63 11.06 5.07 7.26
CA LEU A 63 11.90 6.10 6.63
C LEU A 63 11.24 7.47 6.68
N GLU A 64 9.95 7.55 6.39
CA GLU A 64 9.16 8.79 6.49
C GLU A 64 9.21 9.35 7.91
N ALA A 65 9.01 8.51 8.93
CA ALA A 65 9.06 8.93 10.32
C ALA A 65 10.48 9.35 10.74
N ALA A 66 11.52 8.67 10.26
CA ALA A 66 12.91 9.02 10.57
C ALA A 66 13.33 10.34 9.96
N GLU A 67 12.94 10.61 8.70
CA GLU A 67 13.20 11.88 8.00
C GLU A 67 12.53 13.05 8.71
N LEU A 68 11.31 12.86 9.20
CA LEU A 68 10.51 13.90 9.81
C LEU A 68 10.72 14.06 11.33
N ALA A 69 11.42 13.13 12.01
CA ALA A 69 11.54 13.12 13.47
C ALA A 69 12.10 14.41 14.07
N SER A 70 13.02 15.08 13.36
CA SER A 70 13.60 16.35 13.80
C SER A 70 12.74 17.59 13.47
N GLN A 71 11.62 17.41 12.79
CA GLN A 71 10.79 18.47 12.23
C GLN A 71 9.42 18.57 12.89
N ILE A 72 9.24 17.96 14.08
CA ILE A 72 7.99 18.04 14.83
C ILE A 72 7.64 19.52 15.11
N GLY A 73 6.41 19.89 14.78
CA GLY A 73 5.92 21.27 14.86
C GLY A 73 6.07 22.10 13.58
N ALA A 74 6.86 21.63 12.60
CA ALA A 74 6.98 22.28 11.30
C ALA A 74 5.69 22.17 10.48
N GLU A 75 5.51 23.12 9.57
CA GLU A 75 4.35 23.19 8.69
C GLU A 75 4.75 22.86 7.25
N PHE A 76 3.87 22.10 6.58
CA PHE A 76 4.06 21.64 5.21
C PHE A 76 2.83 21.93 4.37
N SER A 77 3.03 22.03 3.07
CA SER A 77 1.94 22.01 2.09
C SER A 77 1.58 20.56 1.78
N ALA A 78 0.31 20.24 1.76
CA ALA A 78 -0.17 18.89 1.47
C ALA A 78 -1.45 18.92 0.64
N VAL A 79 -1.70 17.83 -0.10
CA VAL A 79 -2.95 17.60 -0.81
C VAL A 79 -3.73 16.51 -0.10
N VAL A 80 -5.01 16.70 0.10
CA VAL A 80 -5.92 15.71 0.66
C VAL A 80 -6.21 14.64 -0.40
N LEU A 81 -5.86 13.40 -0.13
CA LEU A 81 -6.07 12.27 -1.04
C LEU A 81 -7.43 11.61 -0.82
N SER A 82 -7.85 11.46 0.42
CA SER A 82 -9.10 10.80 0.79
C SER A 82 -9.41 10.98 2.26
N HIS A 83 -10.66 10.68 2.62
CA HIS A 83 -11.07 10.52 4.01
C HIS A 83 -10.80 9.10 4.48
N GLY A 84 -10.14 8.97 5.61
CA GLY A 84 -9.89 7.70 6.30
C GLY A 84 -10.82 7.49 7.49
N ARG A 85 -10.63 6.38 8.21
CA ARG A 85 -11.43 6.07 9.41
C ARG A 85 -11.19 7.06 10.55
N ASP A 86 -9.96 7.57 10.66
CA ASP A 86 -9.49 8.36 11.80
C ASP A 86 -9.08 9.80 11.38
N GLY A 87 -9.53 10.28 10.22
CA GLY A 87 -9.21 11.60 9.70
C GLY A 87 -8.98 11.63 8.19
N LEU A 88 -8.09 12.49 7.75
CA LEU A 88 -7.73 12.67 6.36
C LEU A 88 -6.47 11.87 6.03
N ARG A 89 -6.37 11.38 4.80
CA ARG A 89 -5.14 10.90 4.20
C ARG A 89 -4.56 12.00 3.35
N VAL A 90 -3.35 12.47 3.66
CA VAL A 90 -2.73 13.60 2.96
C VAL A 90 -1.40 13.20 2.35
N GLN A 91 -1.07 13.83 1.23
CA GLN A 91 0.25 13.77 0.62
C GLN A 91 0.95 15.11 0.81
N VAL A 92 2.01 15.11 1.60
CA VAL A 92 2.93 16.23 1.73
C VAL A 92 3.75 16.36 0.46
N THR A 93 4.01 17.59 0.02
CA THR A 93 4.69 17.85 -1.25
C THR A 93 6.21 17.70 -1.12
N ASP A 94 6.77 18.20 -0.04
CA ASP A 94 8.21 18.18 0.23
C ASP A 94 8.47 18.11 1.75
N PRO A 95 9.06 16.99 2.23
CA PRO A 95 9.35 15.76 1.51
C PRO A 95 8.07 15.00 1.07
N PRO A 96 8.13 14.15 0.03
CA PRO A 96 6.95 13.46 -0.49
C PRO A 96 6.51 12.31 0.44
N VAL A 97 5.69 12.63 1.44
CA VAL A 97 5.21 11.71 2.48
C VAL A 97 3.70 11.58 2.41
N ILE A 98 3.19 10.34 2.53
CA ILE A 98 1.76 10.07 2.62
C ILE A 98 1.42 9.61 4.03
N ALA A 99 0.72 10.43 4.80
CA ALA A 99 0.38 10.16 6.20
C ALA A 99 -1.04 10.57 6.56
N ASP A 100 -1.44 10.24 7.78
CA ASP A 100 -2.74 10.63 8.32
C ASP A 100 -2.67 12.05 8.91
N ALA A 101 -3.75 12.80 8.72
CA ALA A 101 -3.90 14.15 9.27
C ALA A 101 -5.25 14.27 9.98
N ILE A 102 -5.23 14.95 11.13
CA ILE A 102 -6.45 15.31 11.87
C ILE A 102 -6.90 16.70 11.44
N GLY A 103 -8.13 16.83 11.02
CA GLY A 103 -8.75 18.08 10.60
C GLY A 103 -9.88 17.85 9.59
N GLU A 104 -10.38 18.95 9.02
CA GLU A 104 -11.46 18.93 8.03
C GLU A 104 -10.98 19.61 6.75
N ALA A 105 -11.18 18.95 5.62
CA ALA A 105 -10.93 19.48 4.28
C ALA A 105 -11.54 18.48 3.26
N ASN A 106 -11.74 18.87 2.01
CA ASN A 106 -12.28 18.00 1.00
C ASN A 106 -11.17 17.27 0.22
N ASP A 107 -11.52 16.14 -0.40
CA ASP A 107 -10.61 15.41 -1.29
C ASP A 107 -10.15 16.33 -2.42
N GLY A 108 -8.84 16.38 -2.66
CA GLY A 108 -8.21 17.24 -3.66
C GLY A 108 -7.84 18.64 -3.16
N ASP A 109 -8.29 19.05 -1.98
CA ASP A 109 -7.90 20.35 -1.42
C ASP A 109 -6.40 20.40 -1.11
N THR A 110 -5.81 21.58 -1.35
CA THR A 110 -4.46 21.89 -0.88
C THR A 110 -4.56 22.56 0.48
N VAL A 111 -3.96 21.96 1.47
CA VAL A 111 -4.02 22.41 2.86
C VAL A 111 -2.63 22.61 3.45
N ARG A 112 -2.53 23.45 4.48
CA ARG A 112 -1.36 23.47 5.34
C ARG A 112 -1.55 22.48 6.47
N VAL A 113 -0.53 21.66 6.71
CA VAL A 113 -0.52 20.67 7.78
C VAL A 113 0.69 20.90 8.67
N ARG A 114 0.51 20.72 9.98
CA ARG A 114 1.61 20.77 10.96
C ARG A 114 1.92 19.37 11.42
N LEU A 115 3.20 18.99 11.40
CA LEU A 115 3.66 17.71 11.92
C LEU A 115 3.42 17.65 13.44
N SER A 116 2.57 16.74 13.87
CA SER A 116 2.23 16.57 15.28
C SER A 116 2.97 15.44 15.96
N ASP A 117 3.35 14.41 15.20
CA ASP A 117 4.06 13.23 15.71
C ASP A 117 4.88 12.58 14.59
N ALA A 118 6.12 12.16 14.90
CA ALA A 118 6.99 11.37 14.02
C ALA A 118 7.86 10.45 14.89
N ASP A 119 7.49 9.17 14.96
CA ASP A 119 8.15 8.16 15.78
C ASP A 119 8.62 6.98 14.91
N PRO A 120 9.92 6.89 14.58
CA PRO A 120 10.45 5.80 13.77
C PRO A 120 10.24 4.41 14.40
N MET A 121 10.31 4.31 15.72
CA MET A 121 10.14 3.02 16.41
C MET A 121 8.71 2.49 16.28
N LYS A 122 7.74 3.38 16.22
CA LYS A 122 6.33 3.05 15.99
C LYS A 122 5.95 3.10 14.51
N ARG A 123 6.87 3.56 13.64
CA ARG A 123 6.61 3.79 12.22
C ARG A 123 5.37 4.68 12.03
N LEU A 124 5.34 5.77 12.78
CA LEU A 124 4.20 6.65 12.88
C LEU A 124 4.58 8.06 12.44
N THR A 125 3.81 8.59 11.50
CA THR A 125 3.84 10.00 11.11
C THR A 125 2.41 10.53 11.13
N ARG A 126 2.17 11.64 11.84
CA ARG A 126 0.86 12.28 11.95
C ARG A 126 0.95 13.78 11.77
N PHE A 127 -0.05 14.31 11.10
CA PHE A 127 -0.22 15.73 10.89
C PHE A 127 -1.52 16.24 11.50
N LYS A 128 -1.62 17.56 11.63
CA LYS A 128 -2.86 18.29 11.91
C LYS A 128 -3.04 19.36 10.85
N VAL A 129 -4.24 19.48 10.30
CA VAL A 129 -4.59 20.57 9.40
C VAL A 129 -4.50 21.89 10.19
N VAL A 130 -3.79 22.86 9.64
CA VAL A 130 -3.72 24.20 10.19
C VAL A 130 -4.90 24.99 9.62
N PRO A 131 -5.78 25.54 10.47
CA PRO A 131 -6.87 26.38 9.97
C PRO A 131 -6.31 27.54 9.17
N GLN A 132 -6.80 27.75 7.95
CA GLN A 132 -6.52 28.98 7.23
C GLN A 132 -7.33 30.11 7.89
N PRO A 133 -6.74 31.28 8.15
CA PRO A 133 -7.54 32.42 8.54
C PRO A 133 -8.58 32.68 7.43
N ALA A 134 -9.83 32.79 7.81
CA ALA A 134 -10.88 33.22 6.88
C ALA A 134 -10.51 34.66 6.41
N ASP A 135 -10.38 34.83 5.08
CA ASP A 135 -10.28 36.11 4.43
C ASP A 135 -11.59 36.90 4.60
#